data_dfe156c94c1569dbb52838b8129863f2
#
_entry.id   dfe156c94c1569dbb52838b8129863f2
#
_cell.length_a   1.000
_cell.length_b   1.000
_cell.length_c   1.000
_cell.angle_alpha   90.00
_cell.angle_beta   90.00
_cell.angle_gamma   90.00
#
_symmetry.space_group_name_H-M   'P 1'
#
loop_
_entity.id
_entity.type
_entity.pdbx_description
1 polymer ?
#
loop_
_entity_poly.entity_id
_entity_poly.type
_entity_poly.pdbx_seq_one_letter_code
_entity_poly.pdbx_strand_id
1 'polypeptide(L)'
;MKRWRKFILNVTMTKKVKKFNKDITRSRSFRDLVFYIKVTRVIVVFFPLMLNAQDFLLSQNDKLSKREKWKILRQKTERDVDKGEISREDADKKYSRFRSHMLGKKAERKDPVLENHFKKFGIDDIDQLKNHLLDKHIPIDKLDAVLGGMLRLVHYFKSEGNNQKINPRLEAYFKGRLGLTSYHTTQVYKTAKNIASGRFSDE
;
A
#
# COMPACT_ATOMS: atom_id res chain seq x y z
N MET A 1 -31.65 7.00 -12.03
CA MET A 1 -32.04 6.99 -10.60
C MET A 1 -33.46 6.50 -10.29
N LYS A 2 -34.42 6.51 -11.21
CA LYS A 2 -35.82 6.06 -10.93
C LYS A 2 -36.01 4.52 -10.86
N ARG A 3 -35.15 3.69 -11.43
CA ARG A 3 -35.26 2.21 -11.42
C ARG A 3 -34.88 1.55 -10.09
N TRP A 4 -33.97 2.11 -9.33
CA TRP A 4 -33.51 1.57 -8.04
C TRP A 4 -34.52 1.74 -6.91
N ARG A 5 -35.32 2.80 -6.93
CA ARG A 5 -36.38 3.01 -5.92
C ARG A 5 -37.49 1.98 -5.99
N LYS A 6 -37.82 1.46 -7.19
CA LYS A 6 -38.84 0.39 -7.35
C LYS A 6 -38.33 -0.98 -6.85
N PHE A 7 -37.02 -1.25 -6.95
CA PHE A 7 -36.44 -2.52 -6.49
C PHE A 7 -36.44 -2.62 -4.95
N ILE A 8 -36.12 -1.53 -4.26
CA ILE A 8 -36.11 -1.48 -2.78
C ILE A 8 -37.53 -1.56 -2.21
N LEU A 9 -38.55 -1.02 -2.89
CA LEU A 9 -39.95 -1.06 -2.44
C LEU A 9 -40.59 -2.44 -2.67
N ASN A 10 -40.16 -3.23 -3.62
CA ASN A 10 -40.71 -4.57 -3.87
C ASN A 10 -40.12 -5.69 -3.01
N VAL A 11 -38.99 -5.47 -2.35
CA VAL A 11 -38.41 -6.42 -1.37
C VAL A 11 -39.10 -6.31 0.00
N THR A 12 -39.89 -5.25 0.21
CA THR A 12 -40.64 -5.09 1.43
C THR A 12 -42.08 -5.58 1.24
N MET A 13 -42.38 -6.70 1.91
CA MET A 13 -43.73 -7.15 2.27
C MET A 13 -44.37 -8.23 1.41
N THR A 14 -43.83 -9.45 1.53
CA THR A 14 -44.71 -10.64 1.34
C THR A 14 -45.75 -10.68 2.46
N LYS A 15 -46.98 -11.17 2.13
CA LYS A 15 -48.13 -11.21 3.07
C LYS A 15 -47.80 -11.92 4.43
N LYS A 16 -46.82 -12.77 4.49
CA LYS A 16 -46.29 -13.41 5.71
C LYS A 16 -45.66 -12.43 6.70
N VAL A 17 -44.94 -11.40 6.22
CA VAL A 17 -44.31 -10.39 7.09
C VAL A 17 -45.36 -9.49 7.73
N LYS A 18 -46.50 -9.23 7.04
CA LYS A 18 -47.61 -8.46 7.61
C LYS A 18 -48.32 -9.19 8.74
N LYS A 19 -48.45 -10.53 8.69
CA LYS A 19 -49.05 -11.34 9.74
C LYS A 19 -48.14 -11.43 10.97
N PHE A 20 -46.84 -11.63 10.75
CA PHE A 20 -45.83 -11.65 11.81
C PHE A 20 -45.72 -10.34 12.59
N ASN A 21 -45.87 -9.19 11.91
CA ASN A 21 -45.85 -7.89 12.56
C ASN A 21 -47.07 -7.63 13.47
N LYS A 22 -48.21 -8.28 13.20
CA LYS A 22 -49.45 -8.07 13.98
C LYS A 22 -49.44 -8.82 15.31
N ASP A 23 -48.75 -9.96 15.38
CA ASP A 23 -48.66 -10.79 16.55
C ASP A 23 -47.58 -10.31 17.55
N ILE A 24 -46.55 -9.62 17.05
CA ILE A 24 -45.44 -9.09 17.85
C ILE A 24 -45.80 -7.80 18.61
N THR A 25 -46.82 -7.05 18.18
CA THR A 25 -47.22 -5.76 18.81
C THR A 25 -47.84 -5.91 20.20
N ARG A 26 -48.06 -7.15 20.72
CA ARG A 26 -48.76 -7.40 21.99
C ARG A 26 -47.84 -7.71 23.18
N SER A 27 -46.52 -7.85 22.99
CA SER A 27 -45.59 -8.23 24.07
C SER A 27 -44.75 -7.05 24.54
N ARG A 28 -44.47 -6.94 25.85
CA ARG A 28 -43.52 -5.93 26.42
C ARG A 28 -42.09 -6.05 25.87
N SER A 29 -41.72 -7.20 25.33
CA SER A 29 -40.46 -7.46 24.60
C SER A 29 -40.35 -6.71 23.27
N PHE A 30 -41.44 -6.07 22.81
CA PHE A 30 -41.51 -5.40 21.52
C PHE A 30 -40.70 -4.11 21.46
N ARG A 31 -40.57 -3.40 22.59
CA ARG A 31 -39.74 -2.15 22.61
C ARG A 31 -38.28 -2.46 22.40
N ASP A 32 -37.77 -3.55 22.95
CA ASP A 32 -36.37 -3.95 22.80
C ASP A 32 -36.10 -4.48 21.39
N LEU A 33 -37.07 -5.20 20.81
CA LEU A 33 -36.96 -5.70 19.42
C LEU A 33 -37.00 -4.56 18.39
N VAL A 34 -37.85 -3.54 18.61
CA VAL A 34 -37.93 -2.35 17.76
C VAL A 34 -36.66 -1.51 17.89
N PHE A 35 -36.08 -1.44 19.08
CA PHE A 35 -34.81 -0.78 19.29
C PHE A 35 -33.68 -1.54 18.59
N TYR A 36 -33.65 -2.86 18.68
CA TYR A 36 -32.68 -3.72 18.00
C TYR A 36 -32.79 -3.63 16.46
N ILE A 37 -34.00 -3.61 15.91
CA ILE A 37 -34.24 -3.44 14.46
C ILE A 37 -33.86 -2.02 13.98
N LYS A 38 -34.07 -1.00 14.79
CA LYS A 38 -33.61 0.37 14.46
C LYS A 38 -32.10 0.48 14.48
N VAL A 39 -31.44 -0.12 15.48
CA VAL A 39 -29.99 -0.14 15.60
C VAL A 39 -29.36 -0.97 14.48
N THR A 40 -29.91 -2.16 14.17
CA THR A 40 -29.41 -2.98 13.05
C THR A 40 -29.66 -2.32 11.69
N ARG A 41 -30.78 -1.61 11.49
CA ARG A 41 -30.97 -0.82 10.25
C ARG A 41 -29.98 0.33 10.11
N VAL A 42 -29.63 0.98 11.19
CA VAL A 42 -28.59 2.04 11.19
C VAL A 42 -27.24 1.41 10.87
N ILE A 43 -26.88 0.29 11.47
CA ILE A 43 -25.62 -0.41 11.21
C ILE A 43 -25.54 -0.92 9.75
N VAL A 44 -26.60 -1.54 9.23
CA VAL A 44 -26.64 -2.09 7.86
C VAL A 44 -26.61 -0.98 6.79
N VAL A 45 -27.13 0.22 7.09
CA VAL A 45 -27.06 1.37 6.16
C VAL A 45 -25.76 2.15 6.29
N PHE A 46 -25.21 2.26 7.51
CA PHE A 46 -23.95 3.00 7.73
C PHE A 46 -22.69 2.16 7.45
N PHE A 47 -22.74 0.82 7.56
CA PHE A 47 -21.59 -0.02 7.30
C PHE A 47 -21.10 0.01 5.84
N PRO A 48 -21.96 -0.06 4.81
CA PRO A 48 -21.51 0.16 3.43
C PRO A 48 -21.13 1.62 3.13
N LEU A 49 -21.70 2.61 3.85
CA LEU A 49 -21.26 4.00 3.73
C LEU A 49 -19.87 4.23 4.33
N MET A 50 -19.51 3.53 5.42
CA MET A 50 -18.15 3.56 5.99
C MET A 50 -17.13 2.86 5.10
N LEU A 51 -17.50 1.76 4.44
CA LEU A 51 -16.63 1.06 3.46
C LEU A 51 -16.42 1.91 2.21
N ASN A 52 -17.45 2.61 1.73
CA ASN A 52 -17.35 3.52 0.59
C ASN A 52 -16.68 4.85 0.94
N ALA A 53 -16.66 5.27 2.20
CA ALA A 53 -15.96 6.49 2.62
C ALA A 53 -14.44 6.36 2.47
N GLN A 54 -13.88 5.15 2.54
CA GLN A 54 -12.46 4.93 2.27
C GLN A 54 -12.15 5.06 0.77
N ASP A 55 -13.01 4.56 -0.11
CA ASP A 55 -12.88 4.73 -1.56
C ASP A 55 -13.19 6.16 -1.99
N PHE A 56 -14.13 6.84 -1.31
CA PHE A 56 -14.45 8.24 -1.56
C PHE A 56 -13.31 9.19 -1.17
N LEU A 57 -12.62 8.94 -0.05
CA LEU A 57 -11.43 9.71 0.34
C LEU A 57 -10.25 9.47 -0.62
N LEU A 58 -10.14 8.27 -1.22
CA LEU A 58 -9.17 7.98 -2.26
C LEU A 58 -9.53 8.67 -3.58
N SER A 59 -10.81 8.80 -3.93
CA SER A 59 -11.24 9.47 -5.16
C SER A 59 -11.09 10.99 -5.14
N GLN A 60 -11.18 11.64 -3.97
CA GLN A 60 -10.84 13.06 -3.82
C GLN A 60 -9.32 13.34 -3.97
N ASN A 61 -8.50 12.30 -3.92
CA ASN A 61 -7.05 12.39 -4.00
C ASN A 61 -6.48 12.32 -5.43
N ASP A 62 -7.30 12.45 -6.47
CA ASP A 62 -6.81 12.41 -7.87
C ASP A 62 -5.79 13.51 -8.19
N LYS A 63 -5.82 14.61 -7.42
CA LYS A 63 -4.86 15.72 -7.55
C LYS A 63 -3.51 15.48 -6.84
N LEU A 64 -3.43 14.47 -5.96
CA LEU A 64 -2.20 14.20 -5.23
C LEU A 64 -1.18 13.46 -6.10
N SER A 65 0.07 13.86 -5.97
CA SER A 65 1.18 13.16 -6.60
C SER A 65 1.31 11.71 -6.10
N LYS A 66 1.91 10.83 -6.90
CA LYS A 66 2.19 9.43 -6.49
C LYS A 66 2.95 9.36 -5.17
N ARG A 67 3.86 10.30 -4.94
CA ARG A 67 4.64 10.42 -3.70
C ARG A 67 3.78 10.75 -2.49
N GLU A 68 2.86 11.72 -2.62
CA GLU A 68 1.96 12.09 -1.53
C GLU A 68 1.01 10.94 -1.19
N LYS A 69 0.47 10.26 -2.22
CA LYS A 69 -0.35 9.05 -2.04
C LYS A 69 0.42 7.96 -1.28
N TRP A 70 1.70 7.73 -1.63
CA TRP A 70 2.56 6.79 -0.90
C TRP A 70 2.74 7.19 0.56
N LYS A 71 3.09 8.45 0.83
CA LYS A 71 3.30 8.96 2.19
C LYS A 71 2.06 8.78 3.07
N ILE A 72 0.88 9.11 2.54
CA ILE A 72 -0.39 8.94 3.27
C ILE A 72 -0.67 7.47 3.55
N LEU A 73 -0.52 6.60 2.53
CA LEU A 73 -0.70 5.16 2.70
C LEU A 73 0.24 4.62 3.77
N ARG A 74 1.53 4.98 3.70
CA ARG A 74 2.55 4.53 4.64
C ARG A 74 2.19 4.93 6.07
N GLN A 75 1.93 6.21 6.32
CA GLN A 75 1.58 6.70 7.64
C GLN A 75 0.33 6.03 8.22
N LYS A 76 -0.71 5.82 7.40
CA LYS A 76 -1.93 5.14 7.85
C LYS A 76 -1.65 3.68 8.19
N THR A 77 -0.98 2.96 7.28
CA THR A 77 -0.71 1.53 7.45
C THR A 77 0.20 1.26 8.65
N GLU A 78 1.25 2.07 8.89
CA GLU A 78 2.11 1.91 10.07
C GLU A 78 1.33 2.17 11.36
N ARG A 79 0.44 3.18 11.42
CA ARG A 79 -0.44 3.39 12.59
C ARG A 79 -1.36 2.20 12.86
N ASP A 80 -1.90 1.58 11.80
CA ASP A 80 -2.78 0.42 11.92
C ASP A 80 -1.98 -0.79 12.44
N VAL A 81 -0.71 -0.95 12.06
CA VAL A 81 0.22 -1.97 12.59
C VAL A 81 0.55 -1.68 14.05
N ASP A 82 0.90 -0.42 14.40
CA ASP A 82 1.25 -0.03 15.77
C ASP A 82 0.09 -0.24 16.75
N LYS A 83 -1.16 -0.08 16.28
CA LYS A 83 -2.38 -0.37 17.05
C LYS A 83 -2.73 -1.86 17.11
N GLY A 84 -2.04 -2.70 16.36
CA GLY A 84 -2.37 -4.12 16.24
C GLY A 84 -3.64 -4.42 15.42
N GLU A 85 -4.15 -3.43 14.65
CA GLU A 85 -5.35 -3.59 13.80
C GLU A 85 -5.06 -4.46 12.57
N ILE A 86 -3.82 -4.45 12.08
CA ILE A 86 -3.36 -5.27 10.97
C ILE A 86 -2.00 -5.89 11.27
N SER A 87 -1.74 -7.06 10.69
CA SER A 87 -0.44 -7.71 10.78
C SER A 87 0.60 -7.03 9.90
N ARG A 88 1.90 -7.22 10.19
CA ARG A 88 2.98 -6.73 9.34
C ARG A 88 2.90 -7.31 7.93
N GLU A 89 2.55 -8.58 7.81
CA GLU A 89 2.36 -9.26 6.53
C GLU A 89 1.23 -8.61 5.69
N ASP A 90 0.12 -8.22 6.32
CA ASP A 90 -0.98 -7.53 5.63
C ASP A 90 -0.60 -6.10 5.23
N ALA A 91 0.24 -5.43 6.02
CA ALA A 91 0.81 -4.14 5.67
C ALA A 91 1.67 -4.26 4.38
N ASP A 92 2.54 -5.26 4.30
CA ASP A 92 3.39 -5.50 3.13
C ASP A 92 2.56 -5.87 1.89
N LYS A 93 1.47 -6.63 2.05
CA LYS A 93 0.49 -6.86 0.97
C LYS A 93 -0.18 -5.57 0.49
N LYS A 94 -0.53 -4.65 1.41
CA LYS A 94 -1.07 -3.32 1.04
C LYS A 94 -0.05 -2.51 0.24
N TYR A 95 1.22 -2.50 0.65
CA TYR A 95 2.28 -1.78 -0.06
C TYR A 95 2.52 -2.35 -1.46
N SER A 96 2.58 -3.66 -1.59
CA SER A 96 2.72 -4.34 -2.88
C SER A 96 1.55 -4.02 -3.83
N ARG A 97 0.31 -4.07 -3.34
CA ARG A 97 -0.88 -3.68 -4.13
C ARG A 97 -0.83 -2.22 -4.58
N PHE A 98 -0.39 -1.31 -3.70
CA PHE A 98 -0.25 0.09 -4.06
C PHE A 98 0.80 0.29 -5.16
N ARG A 99 1.98 -0.34 -5.04
CA ARG A 99 3.01 -0.27 -6.08
C ARG A 99 2.49 -0.78 -7.42
N SER A 100 1.86 -1.95 -7.43
CA SER A 100 1.27 -2.54 -8.63
C SER A 100 0.20 -1.62 -9.26
N HIS A 101 -0.64 -0.99 -8.46
CA HIS A 101 -1.64 -0.05 -8.94
C HIS A 101 -1.00 1.23 -9.53
N MET A 102 0.03 1.77 -8.88
CA MET A 102 0.73 2.98 -9.35
C MET A 102 1.55 2.75 -10.61
N LEU A 103 2.02 1.54 -10.85
CA LEU A 103 2.72 1.13 -12.08
C LEU A 103 1.75 0.85 -13.24
N GLY A 104 0.45 0.79 -12.96
CA GLY A 104 -0.58 0.46 -13.94
C GLY A 104 -0.53 -1.02 -14.33
N LYS A 105 -1.02 -1.35 -15.56
CA LYS A 105 -1.04 -2.74 -16.08
C LYS A 105 0.34 -3.39 -16.25
N LYS A 106 1.43 -2.63 -16.13
CA LYS A 106 2.77 -3.19 -15.97
C LYS A 106 2.89 -3.68 -14.54
N ALA A 107 2.38 -4.88 -14.30
CA ALA A 107 2.58 -5.56 -13.02
C ALA A 107 4.05 -5.45 -12.62
N GLU A 108 4.29 -5.19 -11.36
CA GLU A 108 5.60 -5.25 -10.74
C GLU A 108 6.19 -6.63 -11.07
N ARG A 109 7.10 -6.67 -12.02
CA ARG A 109 7.74 -7.94 -12.42
C ARG A 109 8.66 -8.33 -11.28
N LYS A 110 8.36 -9.44 -10.63
CA LYS A 110 9.35 -10.10 -9.80
C LYS A 110 10.43 -10.60 -10.75
N ASP A 111 11.61 -10.02 -10.65
CA ASP A 111 12.79 -10.50 -11.36
C ASP A 111 13.53 -11.47 -10.42
N PRO A 112 13.34 -12.80 -10.59
CA PRO A 112 13.95 -13.78 -9.70
C PRO A 112 15.49 -13.74 -9.75
N VAL A 113 16.06 -13.25 -10.85
CA VAL A 113 17.51 -13.09 -10.97
C VAL A 113 17.97 -11.96 -10.06
N LEU A 114 17.26 -10.84 -10.07
CA LEU A 114 17.56 -9.70 -9.21
C LEU A 114 17.39 -10.04 -7.72
N GLU A 115 16.29 -10.71 -7.35
CA GLU A 115 16.08 -11.21 -5.99
C GLU A 115 17.21 -12.13 -5.51
N ASN A 116 17.60 -13.10 -6.33
CA ASN A 116 18.67 -14.02 -5.99
C ASN A 116 20.04 -13.32 -5.82
N HIS A 117 20.29 -12.26 -6.58
CA HIS A 117 21.48 -11.45 -6.40
C HIS A 117 21.47 -10.67 -5.09
N PHE A 118 20.35 -10.05 -4.72
CA PHE A 118 20.25 -9.32 -3.46
C PHE A 118 20.29 -10.24 -2.24
N LYS A 119 19.73 -11.46 -2.32
CA LYS A 119 19.86 -12.49 -1.26
C LYS A 119 21.32 -12.82 -0.93
N LYS A 120 22.22 -12.85 -1.94
CA LYS A 120 23.67 -13.04 -1.71
C LYS A 120 24.32 -11.91 -0.89
N PHE A 121 23.65 -10.79 -0.76
CA PHE A 121 24.07 -9.63 0.04
C PHE A 121 23.27 -9.48 1.34
N GLY A 122 22.49 -10.51 1.73
CA GLY A 122 21.72 -10.51 2.98
C GLY A 122 20.38 -9.75 2.88
N ILE A 123 19.87 -9.51 1.67
CA ILE A 123 18.53 -8.93 1.46
C ILE A 123 17.60 -10.08 1.09
N ASP A 124 16.89 -10.62 2.08
CA ASP A 124 15.95 -11.73 1.87
C ASP A 124 14.66 -11.29 1.20
N ASP A 125 14.20 -10.08 1.48
CA ASP A 125 13.00 -9.49 0.93
C ASP A 125 13.30 -8.22 0.13
N ILE A 126 13.23 -8.32 -1.20
CA ILE A 126 13.43 -7.19 -2.11
C ILE A 126 12.33 -6.14 -1.98
N ASP A 127 11.14 -6.52 -1.47
CA ASP A 127 10.04 -5.59 -1.27
C ASP A 127 10.32 -4.62 -0.11
N GLN A 128 11.05 -5.05 0.93
CA GLN A 128 11.55 -4.14 1.96
C GLN A 128 12.50 -3.10 1.37
N LEU A 129 13.44 -3.53 0.51
CA LEU A 129 14.35 -2.60 -0.16
C LEU A 129 13.60 -1.61 -1.06
N LYS A 130 12.58 -2.06 -1.79
CA LYS A 130 11.71 -1.18 -2.59
C LYS A 130 10.97 -0.16 -1.73
N ASN A 131 10.42 -0.59 -0.60
CA ASN A 131 9.74 0.30 0.34
C ASN A 131 10.71 1.35 0.92
N HIS A 132 11.92 0.92 1.33
CA HIS A 132 12.96 1.83 1.81
C HIS A 132 13.32 2.89 0.75
N LEU A 133 13.48 2.49 -0.51
CA LEU A 133 13.75 3.45 -1.60
C LEU A 133 12.61 4.43 -1.84
N LEU A 134 11.36 3.99 -1.71
CA LEU A 134 10.19 4.87 -1.79
C LEU A 134 10.15 5.86 -0.63
N ASP A 135 10.52 5.45 0.57
CA ASP A 135 10.65 6.33 1.74
C ASP A 135 11.73 7.40 1.53
N LYS A 136 12.82 7.07 0.82
CA LYS A 136 13.84 8.04 0.37
C LYS A 136 13.41 8.84 -0.88
N HIS A 137 12.14 8.75 -1.23
CA HIS A 137 11.51 9.51 -2.33
C HIS A 137 11.95 9.15 -3.75
N ILE A 138 12.54 7.98 -3.94
CA ILE A 138 12.84 7.47 -5.28
C ILE A 138 11.51 7.31 -6.05
N PRO A 139 11.40 7.80 -7.30
CA PRO A 139 10.19 7.66 -8.10
C PRO A 139 9.84 6.19 -8.34
N ILE A 140 8.56 5.83 -8.12
CA ILE A 140 8.08 4.45 -8.19
C ILE A 140 8.27 3.83 -9.60
N ASP A 141 8.15 4.63 -10.64
CA ASP A 141 8.32 4.24 -12.04
C ASP A 141 9.78 3.93 -12.42
N LYS A 142 10.73 4.28 -11.55
CA LYS A 142 12.18 4.07 -11.77
C LYS A 142 12.76 2.98 -10.86
N LEU A 143 11.98 2.42 -9.93
CA LEU A 143 12.47 1.50 -8.90
C LEU A 143 13.25 0.31 -9.48
N ASP A 144 12.69 -0.40 -10.47
CA ASP A 144 13.35 -1.59 -11.04
C ASP A 144 14.69 -1.24 -11.71
N ALA A 145 14.73 -0.11 -12.43
CA ALA A 145 15.97 0.37 -13.05
C ALA A 145 16.99 0.82 -11.99
N VAL A 146 16.52 1.44 -10.90
CA VAL A 146 17.38 1.83 -9.76
C VAL A 146 17.94 0.60 -9.07
N LEU A 147 17.14 -0.43 -8.82
CA LEU A 147 17.59 -1.69 -8.22
C LEU A 147 18.68 -2.36 -9.08
N GLY A 148 18.50 -2.42 -10.40
CA GLY A 148 19.52 -2.93 -11.31
C GLY A 148 20.84 -2.15 -11.28
N GLY A 149 20.75 -0.81 -11.17
CA GLY A 149 21.93 0.06 -11.00
C GLY A 149 22.56 -0.09 -9.61
N MET A 150 21.73 -0.20 -8.57
CA MET A 150 22.18 -0.39 -7.19
C MET A 150 22.94 -1.70 -7.00
N LEU A 151 22.50 -2.79 -7.63
CA LEU A 151 23.23 -4.05 -7.59
C LEU A 151 24.68 -3.89 -8.09
N ARG A 152 24.88 -3.11 -9.17
CA ARG A 152 26.23 -2.81 -9.68
C ARG A 152 27.04 -1.99 -8.68
N LEU A 153 26.41 -1.06 -7.96
CA LEU A 153 27.07 -0.29 -6.90
C LEU A 153 27.48 -1.19 -5.73
N VAL A 154 26.63 -2.12 -5.30
CA VAL A 154 26.92 -3.06 -4.22
C VAL A 154 28.15 -3.92 -4.59
N HIS A 155 28.18 -4.44 -5.81
CA HIS A 155 29.36 -5.17 -6.30
C HIS A 155 30.61 -4.28 -6.33
N TYR A 156 30.50 -3.04 -6.81
CA TYR A 156 31.59 -2.09 -6.84
C TYR A 156 32.16 -1.81 -5.43
N PHE A 157 31.29 -1.54 -4.45
CA PHE A 157 31.72 -1.29 -3.08
C PHE A 157 32.32 -2.53 -2.39
N LYS A 158 31.84 -3.73 -2.74
CA LYS A 158 32.45 -4.97 -2.23
C LYS A 158 33.83 -5.23 -2.80
N SER A 159 34.06 -4.92 -4.07
CA SER A 159 35.36 -5.16 -4.72
C SER A 159 36.40 -4.10 -4.37
N GLU A 160 36.01 -2.83 -4.35
CA GLU A 160 36.93 -1.68 -4.23
C GLU A 160 36.99 -1.10 -2.79
N GLY A 161 36.08 -1.56 -1.91
CA GLY A 161 35.96 -1.06 -0.55
C GLY A 161 34.99 0.13 -0.41
N ASN A 162 34.43 0.25 0.80
CA ASN A 162 33.37 1.23 1.09
C ASN A 162 33.82 2.71 1.11
N ASN A 163 35.12 2.98 1.10
CA ASN A 163 35.69 4.33 1.13
C ASN A 163 35.85 4.96 -0.25
N GLN A 164 35.57 4.23 -1.29
CA GLN A 164 35.72 4.70 -2.65
C GLN A 164 34.75 5.85 -2.99
N LYS A 165 35.22 6.78 -3.82
CA LYS A 165 34.41 7.84 -4.41
C LYS A 165 33.37 7.23 -5.35
N ILE A 166 32.31 7.98 -5.57
CA ILE A 166 31.23 7.64 -6.52
C ILE A 166 31.84 7.33 -7.88
N ASN A 167 31.57 6.16 -8.46
CA ASN A 167 31.99 5.82 -9.81
C ASN A 167 31.30 6.74 -10.81
N PRO A 168 32.03 7.54 -11.61
CA PRO A 168 31.42 8.53 -12.50
C PRO A 168 30.45 7.94 -13.53
N ARG A 169 30.71 6.71 -13.98
CA ARG A 169 29.81 6.01 -14.94
C ARG A 169 28.48 5.66 -14.31
N LEU A 170 28.48 5.21 -13.05
CA LEU A 170 27.24 4.90 -12.31
C LEU A 170 26.51 6.18 -11.94
N GLU A 171 27.22 7.23 -11.58
CA GLU A 171 26.61 8.55 -11.35
C GLU A 171 25.92 9.08 -12.61
N ALA A 172 26.60 9.01 -13.76
CA ALA A 172 26.02 9.39 -15.05
C ALA A 172 24.80 8.54 -15.41
N TYR A 173 24.80 7.25 -15.06
CA TYR A 173 23.62 6.38 -15.24
C TYR A 173 22.44 6.87 -14.42
N PHE A 174 22.63 7.12 -13.12
CA PHE A 174 21.52 7.55 -12.25
C PHE A 174 21.02 8.96 -12.58
N LYS A 175 21.91 9.94 -12.77
CA LYS A 175 21.54 11.33 -13.07
C LYS A 175 21.10 11.50 -14.52
N GLY A 176 21.89 11.02 -15.46
CA GLY A 176 21.66 11.22 -16.90
C GLY A 176 20.57 10.32 -17.44
N ARG A 177 20.74 8.99 -17.33
CA ARG A 177 19.80 8.04 -17.96
C ARG A 177 18.49 7.90 -17.18
N LEU A 178 18.55 7.82 -15.85
CA LEU A 178 17.36 7.68 -15.01
C LEU A 178 16.76 9.03 -14.60
N GLY A 179 17.47 10.16 -14.81
CA GLY A 179 17.01 11.50 -14.43
C GLY A 179 16.73 11.61 -12.92
N LEU A 180 17.55 10.96 -12.08
CA LEU A 180 17.47 11.10 -10.65
C LEU A 180 18.13 12.42 -10.22
N THR A 181 17.57 13.07 -9.21
CA THR A 181 18.20 14.25 -8.59
C THR A 181 19.48 13.84 -7.85
N SER A 182 20.33 14.82 -7.54
CA SER A 182 21.52 14.57 -6.72
C SER A 182 21.18 14.00 -5.36
N TYR A 183 20.06 14.42 -4.76
CA TYR A 183 19.53 13.85 -3.51
C TYR A 183 19.22 12.35 -3.68
N HIS A 184 18.43 11.98 -4.68
CA HIS A 184 18.06 10.59 -4.94
C HIS A 184 19.31 9.73 -5.19
N THR A 185 20.23 10.23 -6.02
CA THR A 185 21.50 9.53 -6.28
C THR A 185 22.28 9.29 -4.99
N THR A 186 22.39 10.30 -4.12
CA THR A 186 23.06 10.16 -2.82
C THR A 186 22.39 9.10 -1.94
N GLN A 187 21.04 9.05 -1.91
CA GLN A 187 20.32 8.02 -1.15
C GLN A 187 20.58 6.62 -1.69
N VAL A 188 20.53 6.44 -3.02
CA VAL A 188 20.88 5.16 -3.66
C VAL A 188 22.28 4.70 -3.30
N TYR A 189 23.27 5.61 -3.30
CA TYR A 189 24.63 5.32 -2.91
C TYR A 189 24.77 4.92 -1.44
N LYS A 190 24.14 5.66 -0.53
CA LYS A 190 24.12 5.32 0.90
C LYS A 190 23.54 3.93 1.14
N THR A 191 22.37 3.66 0.56
CA THR A 191 21.72 2.35 0.67
C THR A 191 22.62 1.24 0.09
N ALA A 192 23.24 1.45 -1.07
CA ALA A 192 24.16 0.47 -1.65
C ALA A 192 25.40 0.20 -0.76
N LYS A 193 25.94 1.22 -0.10
CA LYS A 193 27.02 1.08 0.88
C LYS A 193 26.59 0.27 2.10
N ASN A 194 25.40 0.54 2.63
CA ASN A 194 24.85 -0.18 3.77
C ASN A 194 24.68 -1.67 3.41
N ILE A 195 24.13 -1.98 2.23
CA ILE A 195 24.02 -3.35 1.74
C ILE A 195 25.39 -4.01 1.60
N ALA A 196 26.37 -3.32 0.98
CA ALA A 196 27.71 -3.87 0.78
C ALA A 196 28.43 -4.15 2.10
N SER A 197 28.14 -3.39 3.16
CA SER A 197 28.69 -3.57 4.52
C SER A 197 27.85 -4.48 5.41
N GLY A 198 26.73 -5.03 4.92
CA GLY A 198 25.85 -5.91 5.69
C GLY A 198 25.00 -5.20 6.75
N ARG A 199 24.85 -3.87 6.67
CA ARG A 199 24.13 -3.04 7.68
C ARG A 199 22.72 -2.66 7.26
N PHE A 200 22.17 -3.23 6.20
CA PHE A 200 20.85 -2.83 5.70
C PHE A 200 19.69 -3.28 6.60
N SER A 201 19.87 -4.38 7.33
CA SER A 201 18.84 -4.96 8.23
C SER A 201 18.65 -4.20 9.54
N ASP A 202 19.53 -3.23 9.86
CA ASP A 202 19.57 -2.55 11.16
C ASP A 202 18.92 -1.15 11.13
N GLU A 203 18.33 -0.73 9.98
CA GLU A 203 17.58 0.51 9.79
C GLU A 203 16.08 0.23 9.67
#